data_06c6b2246370c96126834f097d876eab
#
_entry.id   06c6b2246370c96126834f097d876eab
#
_cell.length_a   1.000
_cell.length_b   1.000
_cell.length_c   1.000
_cell.angle_alpha   90.00
_cell.angle_beta   90.00
_cell.angle_gamma   90.00
#
_symmetry.space_group_name_H-M   'P 1'
#
loop_
_entity.id
_entity.type
_entity.pdbx_description
1 polymer ?
#
loop_
_entity_poly.entity_id
_entity_poly.type
_entity_poly.pdbx_seq_one_letter_code
_entity_poly.pdbx_strand_id
1 'polypeptide(L)'
;MKNREQIAQALAASGYIADGELATAISLMQLLRRPLLLEGEAGVGKTEVAKALAAAHATELIRLQCYEGLDQSSALYEWNYQRQLLAIQAHRGSDADAIEDQIFSEKYLLERPLLAAIRRDKPPVLLIDEIDRADD
;
A
#
# COMPACT_ATOMS: atom_id res chain seq x y z
N MET A 1 -21.09 1.93 9.23
CA MET A 1 -20.07 2.99 9.08
C MET A 1 -19.89 3.70 10.42
N LYS A 2 -18.64 3.86 10.86
CA LYS A 2 -18.37 4.47 12.17
C LYS A 2 -18.46 5.99 12.09
N ASN A 3 -19.15 6.60 13.04
CA ASN A 3 -19.16 8.05 13.17
C ASN A 3 -17.85 8.54 13.83
N ARG A 4 -17.71 9.87 13.93
CA ARG A 4 -16.53 10.51 14.51
C ARG A 4 -16.16 9.98 15.90
N GLU A 5 -17.15 9.82 16.77
CA GLU A 5 -16.93 9.36 18.14
C GLU A 5 -16.47 7.90 18.19
N GLN A 6 -17.08 7.05 17.39
CA GLN A 6 -16.69 5.64 17.29
C GLN A 6 -15.27 5.50 16.74
N ILE A 7 -14.89 6.34 15.79
CA ILE A 7 -13.53 6.37 15.25
C ILE A 7 -12.53 6.81 16.32
N ALA A 8 -12.82 7.88 17.03
CA ALA A 8 -11.97 8.36 18.12
C ALA A 8 -11.78 7.30 19.20
N GLN A 9 -12.85 6.60 19.59
CA GLN A 9 -12.80 5.51 20.55
C GLN A 9 -11.98 4.32 20.05
N ALA A 10 -12.13 3.93 18.79
CA ALA A 10 -11.39 2.84 18.19
C ALA A 10 -9.89 3.15 18.11
N LEU A 11 -9.52 4.37 17.77
CA LEU A 11 -8.12 4.80 17.76
C LEU A 11 -7.53 4.87 19.17
N ALA A 12 -8.30 5.36 20.13
CA ALA A 12 -7.88 5.39 21.54
C ALA A 12 -7.63 3.98 22.09
N ALA A 13 -8.46 3.01 21.73
CA ALA A 13 -8.28 1.60 22.10
C ALA A 13 -6.98 1.02 21.50
N SER A 14 -6.50 1.56 20.38
CA SER A 14 -5.22 1.19 19.74
C SER A 14 -4.04 2.03 20.25
N GLY A 15 -4.25 2.85 21.28
CA GLY A 15 -3.21 3.68 21.87
C GLY A 15 -3.00 5.05 21.21
N TYR A 16 -3.89 5.47 20.33
CA TYR A 16 -3.79 6.75 19.63
C TYR A 16 -4.93 7.69 20.02
N ILE A 17 -4.60 8.87 20.55
CA ILE A 17 -5.58 9.88 20.90
C ILE A 17 -5.74 10.85 19.73
N ALA A 18 -6.87 10.74 19.02
CA ALA A 18 -7.20 11.62 17.91
C ALA A 18 -7.96 12.86 18.40
N ASP A 19 -7.61 14.04 17.87
CA ASP A 19 -8.43 15.23 18.09
C ASP A 19 -9.74 15.17 17.26
N GLY A 20 -10.65 16.11 17.49
CA GLY A 20 -11.92 16.13 16.81
C GLY A 20 -11.82 16.35 15.31
N GLU A 21 -10.85 17.12 14.85
CA GLU A 21 -10.62 17.38 13.43
C GLU A 21 -10.14 16.12 12.70
N LEU A 22 -9.17 15.41 13.27
CA LEU A 22 -8.66 14.18 12.69
C LEU A 22 -9.73 13.09 12.66
N ALA A 23 -10.48 12.91 13.73
CA ALA A 23 -11.56 11.94 13.78
C ALA A 23 -12.65 12.25 12.74
N THR A 24 -12.98 13.52 12.54
CA THR A 24 -13.91 13.96 11.49
C THR A 24 -13.36 13.69 10.10
N ALA A 25 -12.09 13.99 9.86
CA ALA A 25 -11.44 13.76 8.57
C ALA A 25 -11.42 12.26 8.22
N ILE A 26 -11.10 11.39 9.16
CA ILE A 26 -11.12 9.93 8.97
C ILE A 26 -12.55 9.46 8.69
N SER A 27 -13.54 9.97 9.40
CA SER A 27 -14.95 9.65 9.15
C SER A 27 -15.36 10.01 7.73
N LEU A 28 -14.99 11.19 7.25
CA LEU A 28 -15.26 11.64 5.88
C LEU A 28 -14.52 10.80 4.84
N MET A 29 -13.26 10.45 5.08
CA MET A 29 -12.49 9.57 4.21
C MET A 29 -13.22 8.25 4.00
N GLN A 30 -13.69 7.62 5.06
CA GLN A 30 -14.40 6.35 5.00
C GLN A 30 -15.77 6.49 4.34
N LEU A 31 -16.51 7.54 4.64
CA LEU A 31 -17.84 7.81 4.07
C LEU A 31 -17.76 8.07 2.57
N LEU A 32 -16.83 8.90 2.16
CA LEU A 32 -16.68 9.32 0.76
C LEU A 32 -15.84 8.36 -0.06
N ARG A 33 -15.20 7.39 0.57
CA ARG A 33 -14.24 6.47 -0.06
C ARG A 33 -13.15 7.23 -0.82
N ARG A 34 -12.57 8.22 -0.16
CA ARG A 34 -11.51 9.06 -0.72
C ARG A 34 -10.25 8.95 0.15
N PRO A 35 -9.07 9.10 -0.44
CA PRO A 35 -7.85 9.15 0.36
C PRO A 35 -7.83 10.39 1.26
N LEU A 36 -7.13 10.28 2.38
CA LEU A 36 -6.89 11.37 3.30
C LEU A 36 -5.45 11.85 3.16
N LEU A 37 -5.29 13.14 2.90
CA LEU A 37 -3.99 13.79 2.90
C LEU A 37 -3.68 14.35 4.28
N LEU A 38 -2.56 13.94 4.86
CA LEU A 38 -2.05 14.47 6.12
C LEU A 38 -0.80 15.29 5.84
N GLU A 39 -0.85 16.56 6.16
CA GLU A 39 0.27 17.49 6.04
C GLU A 39 0.82 17.85 7.40
N GLY A 40 2.12 18.03 7.48
CA GLY A 40 2.79 18.44 8.70
C GLY A 40 4.28 18.19 8.63
N GLU A 41 4.99 18.74 9.60
CA GLU A 41 6.44 18.56 9.72
C GLU A 41 6.78 17.12 10.10
N ALA A 42 8.03 16.71 9.84
CA ALA A 42 8.54 15.42 10.26
C ALA A 42 8.41 15.29 11.80
N GLY A 43 7.95 14.14 12.27
CA GLY A 43 7.81 13.87 13.71
C GLY A 43 6.50 14.28 14.35
N VAL A 44 5.52 14.78 13.58
CA VAL A 44 4.17 15.13 14.12
C VAL A 44 3.22 13.93 14.21
N GLY A 45 3.70 12.70 13.97
CA GLY A 45 2.91 11.48 14.17
C GLY A 45 2.04 11.07 12.99
N LYS A 46 2.29 11.55 11.78
CA LYS A 46 1.51 11.17 10.58
C LYS A 46 1.49 9.67 10.34
N THR A 47 2.60 8.98 10.52
CA THR A 47 2.71 7.53 10.37
C THR A 47 1.95 6.78 11.47
N GLU A 48 1.92 7.32 12.68
CA GLU A 48 1.21 6.71 13.81
C GLU A 48 -0.30 6.68 13.60
N VAL A 49 -0.87 7.65 12.89
CA VAL A 49 -2.29 7.64 12.48
C VAL A 49 -2.59 6.39 11.65
N ALA A 50 -1.76 6.10 10.65
CA ALA A 50 -1.95 4.93 9.79
C ALA A 50 -1.83 3.62 10.56
N LYS A 51 -0.86 3.51 11.46
CA LYS A 51 -0.69 2.34 12.34
C LYS A 51 -1.90 2.11 13.25
N ALA A 52 -2.36 3.18 13.88
CA ALA A 52 -3.53 3.11 14.76
C ALA A 52 -4.81 2.75 13.99
N LEU A 53 -4.97 3.29 12.79
CA LEU A 53 -6.11 3.00 11.93
C LEU A 53 -6.11 1.51 11.50
N ALA A 54 -4.97 0.97 11.10
CA ALA A 54 -4.84 -0.44 10.76
C ALA A 54 -5.16 -1.34 11.97
N ALA A 55 -4.66 -1.02 13.13
CA ALA A 55 -4.97 -1.75 14.36
C ALA A 55 -6.45 -1.66 14.73
N ALA A 56 -7.06 -0.48 14.62
CA ALA A 56 -8.48 -0.28 14.90
C ALA A 56 -9.40 -1.07 13.97
N HIS A 57 -9.00 -1.28 12.73
CA HIS A 57 -9.72 -2.10 11.76
C HIS A 57 -9.30 -3.57 11.75
N ALA A 58 -8.36 -3.97 12.61
CA ALA A 58 -7.78 -5.30 12.66
C ALA A 58 -7.32 -5.76 11.27
N THR A 59 -6.61 -4.90 10.57
CA THR A 59 -6.13 -5.16 9.21
C THR A 59 -4.64 -4.83 9.10
N GLU A 60 -4.08 -5.18 7.96
CA GLU A 60 -2.66 -4.96 7.64
C GLU A 60 -2.41 -3.49 7.28
N LEU A 61 -1.23 -3.00 7.64
CA LEU A 61 -0.70 -1.74 7.14
C LEU A 61 0.30 -2.03 6.02
N ILE A 62 0.05 -1.47 4.85
CA ILE A 62 0.98 -1.52 3.72
C ILE A 62 1.51 -0.11 3.50
N ARG A 63 2.83 0.02 3.46
CA ARG A 63 3.50 1.32 3.30
C ARG A 63 4.18 1.43 1.95
N LEU A 64 3.87 2.49 1.23
CA LEU A 64 4.61 2.93 0.04
C LEU A 64 5.37 4.21 0.40
N GLN A 65 6.68 4.13 0.46
CA GLN A 65 7.52 5.32 0.63
C GLN A 65 7.95 5.83 -0.74
N CYS A 66 7.54 7.05 -1.07
CA CYS A 66 7.88 7.66 -2.34
C CYS A 66 9.33 8.16 -2.34
N TYR A 67 9.94 8.14 -3.50
CA TYR A 67 11.31 8.61 -3.72
C TYR A 67 11.43 9.21 -5.13
N GLU A 68 12.46 9.97 -5.34
CA GLU A 68 12.74 10.55 -6.66
C GLU A 68 12.93 9.43 -7.69
N GLY A 69 12.21 9.51 -8.80
CA GLY A 69 12.20 8.48 -9.84
C GLY A 69 11.20 7.34 -9.63
N LEU A 70 10.39 7.40 -8.56
CA LEU A 70 9.30 6.44 -8.39
C LEU A 70 8.24 6.66 -9.47
N ASP A 71 8.03 5.67 -10.30
CA ASP A 71 7.01 5.67 -11.34
C ASP A 71 5.89 4.67 -11.04
N GLN A 72 4.91 4.62 -11.91
CA GLN A 72 3.78 3.70 -11.78
C GLN A 72 4.22 2.24 -11.75
N SER A 73 5.18 1.86 -12.58
CA SER A 73 5.67 0.48 -12.64
C SER A 73 6.32 0.06 -11.33
N SER A 74 7.19 0.90 -10.75
CA SER A 74 7.85 0.62 -9.48
C SER A 74 6.89 0.56 -8.29
N ALA A 75 5.79 1.31 -8.36
CA ALA A 75 4.77 1.33 -7.31
C ALA A 75 3.85 0.11 -7.34
N LEU A 76 3.55 -0.41 -8.53
CA LEU A 76 2.61 -1.51 -8.73
C LEU A 76 3.28 -2.88 -8.71
N TYR A 77 4.20 -3.14 -9.62
CA TYR A 77 4.84 -4.44 -9.74
C TYR A 77 6.19 -4.35 -10.45
N GLU A 78 6.95 -5.41 -10.29
CA GLU A 78 8.22 -5.62 -10.98
C GLU A 78 8.36 -7.11 -11.29
N TRP A 79 8.95 -7.44 -12.44
CA TRP A 79 9.25 -8.82 -12.79
C TRP A 79 10.51 -9.28 -12.08
N ASN A 80 10.52 -10.53 -11.63
CA ASN A 80 11.72 -11.15 -11.07
C ASN A 80 12.63 -11.60 -12.20
N TYR A 81 13.45 -10.70 -12.70
CA TYR A 81 14.30 -10.91 -13.87
C TYR A 81 15.30 -12.06 -13.68
N GLN A 82 15.85 -12.22 -12.50
CA GLN A 82 16.77 -13.31 -12.21
C GLN A 82 16.10 -14.68 -12.37
N ARG A 83 14.91 -14.84 -11.82
CA ARG A 83 14.15 -16.09 -11.96
C ARG A 83 13.71 -16.33 -13.39
N GLN A 84 13.32 -15.29 -14.11
CA GLN A 84 12.97 -15.39 -15.53
C GLN A 84 14.16 -15.87 -16.36
N LEU A 85 15.35 -15.30 -16.14
CA LEU A 85 16.56 -15.69 -16.85
C LEU A 85 16.93 -17.15 -16.57
N LEU A 86 16.87 -17.59 -15.32
CA LEU A 86 17.12 -18.99 -14.95
C LEU A 86 16.11 -19.92 -15.61
N ALA A 87 14.84 -19.54 -15.70
CA ALA A 87 13.82 -20.35 -16.37
C ALA A 87 14.09 -20.48 -17.87
N ILE A 88 14.52 -19.41 -18.53
CA ILE A 88 14.89 -19.43 -19.95
C ILE A 88 16.07 -20.37 -20.18
N GLN A 89 17.10 -20.32 -19.33
CA GLN A 89 18.27 -21.19 -19.43
C GLN A 89 17.92 -22.67 -19.18
N ALA A 90 17.05 -22.94 -18.22
CA ALA A 90 16.62 -24.29 -17.88
C ALA A 90 15.78 -24.97 -18.99
N HIS A 91 15.08 -24.17 -19.79
CA HIS A 91 14.16 -24.66 -20.84
C HIS A 91 14.73 -24.46 -22.26
N ARG A 92 16.04 -24.55 -22.43
CA ARG A 92 16.68 -24.49 -23.74
C ARG A 92 16.13 -25.58 -24.64
N GLY A 93 15.74 -25.22 -25.85
CA GLY A 93 15.17 -26.14 -26.84
C GLY A 93 13.63 -26.26 -26.76
N SER A 94 12.99 -25.62 -25.80
CA SER A 94 11.54 -25.50 -25.75
C SER A 94 11.02 -24.41 -26.70
N ASP A 95 9.70 -24.44 -27.02
CA ASP A 95 9.08 -23.42 -27.84
C ASP A 95 9.22 -22.04 -27.18
N ALA A 96 9.67 -21.04 -27.95
CA ALA A 96 9.84 -19.67 -27.47
C ALA A 96 8.55 -19.05 -26.94
N ASP A 97 7.42 -19.30 -27.59
CA ASP A 97 6.11 -18.78 -27.16
C ASP A 97 5.67 -19.37 -25.81
N ALA A 98 5.92 -20.68 -25.60
CA ALA A 98 5.61 -21.34 -24.33
C ALA A 98 6.48 -20.82 -23.20
N ILE A 99 7.75 -20.53 -23.45
CA ILE A 99 8.68 -19.94 -22.46
C ILE A 99 8.24 -18.52 -22.11
N GLU A 100 7.89 -17.73 -23.11
CA GLU A 100 7.42 -16.35 -22.90
C GLU A 100 6.16 -16.31 -22.04
N ASP A 101 5.17 -17.14 -22.32
CA ASP A 101 3.96 -17.26 -21.51
C ASP A 101 4.25 -17.66 -20.07
N GLN A 102 5.23 -18.55 -19.87
CA GLN A 102 5.63 -19.03 -18.55
C GLN A 102 6.34 -17.94 -17.74
N ILE A 103 7.31 -17.22 -18.31
CA ILE A 103 8.09 -16.22 -17.58
C ILE A 103 7.32 -14.94 -17.27
N PHE A 104 6.23 -14.65 -17.98
CA PHE A 104 5.32 -13.55 -17.71
C PHE A 104 4.07 -13.97 -16.93
N SER A 105 4.12 -15.10 -16.23
CA SER A 105 3.07 -15.54 -15.33
C SER A 105 3.23 -14.93 -13.93
N GLU A 106 2.19 -15.05 -13.10
CA GLU A 106 2.20 -14.55 -11.70
C GLU A 106 3.37 -15.10 -10.86
N LYS A 107 3.87 -16.27 -11.19
CA LYS A 107 5.00 -16.92 -10.51
C LYS A 107 6.26 -16.04 -10.50
N TYR A 108 6.45 -15.19 -11.51
CA TYR A 108 7.61 -14.31 -11.66
C TYR A 108 7.31 -12.86 -11.32
N LEU A 109 6.11 -12.57 -10.82
CA LEU A 109 5.69 -11.23 -10.47
C LEU A 109 6.10 -10.89 -9.05
N LEU A 110 6.79 -9.76 -8.88
CA LEU A 110 7.07 -9.16 -7.58
C LEU A 110 6.03 -8.10 -7.27
N GLU A 111 5.25 -8.32 -6.22
CA GLU A 111 4.26 -7.35 -5.77
C GLU A 111 4.93 -6.15 -5.11
N ARG A 112 4.61 -4.96 -5.58
CA ARG A 112 4.92 -3.71 -4.92
C ARG A 112 3.73 -3.22 -4.10
N PRO A 113 3.90 -2.21 -3.21
CA PRO A 113 2.87 -1.87 -2.24
C PRO A 113 1.48 -1.61 -2.80
N LEU A 114 1.36 -0.93 -3.94
CA LEU A 114 0.04 -0.63 -4.51
C LEU A 114 -0.68 -1.90 -5.00
N LEU A 115 0.03 -2.78 -5.69
CA LEU A 115 -0.55 -4.05 -6.14
C LEU A 115 -0.89 -4.94 -4.93
N ALA A 116 -0.01 -5.01 -3.94
CA ALA A 116 -0.24 -5.76 -2.72
C ALA A 116 -1.52 -5.29 -2.01
N ALA A 117 -1.73 -3.97 -1.92
CA ALA A 117 -2.92 -3.40 -1.29
C ALA A 117 -4.21 -3.79 -2.03
N ILE A 118 -4.18 -3.78 -3.37
CA ILE A 118 -5.34 -4.10 -4.21
C ILE A 118 -5.69 -5.60 -4.14
N ARG A 119 -4.70 -6.47 -4.00
CA ARG A 119 -4.86 -7.92 -4.05
C ARG A 119 -5.23 -8.56 -2.71
N ARG A 120 -5.25 -7.83 -1.62
CA ARG A 120 -5.63 -8.38 -0.31
C ARG A 120 -7.13 -8.65 -0.25
N ASP A 121 -7.52 -9.80 0.28
CA ASP A 121 -8.93 -10.16 0.48
C ASP A 121 -9.60 -9.20 1.47
N LYS A 122 -8.92 -8.91 2.56
CA LYS A 122 -9.36 -7.88 3.52
C LYS A 122 -8.69 -6.55 3.17
N PRO A 123 -9.47 -5.47 2.98
CA PRO A 123 -8.89 -4.17 2.63
C PRO A 123 -7.88 -3.71 3.68
N PRO A 124 -6.61 -3.49 3.31
CA PRO A 124 -5.59 -2.97 4.21
C PRO A 124 -5.70 -1.46 4.33
N VAL A 125 -4.94 -0.90 5.28
CA VAL A 125 -4.64 0.54 5.28
C VAL A 125 -3.38 0.74 4.43
N LEU A 126 -3.48 1.56 3.40
CA LEU A 126 -2.34 1.93 2.56
C LEU A 126 -1.84 3.29 2.98
N LEU A 127 -0.61 3.35 3.46
CA LEU A 127 0.10 4.60 3.76
C LEU A 127 1.02 4.96 2.61
N ILE A 128 0.75 6.08 1.95
CA ILE A 128 1.66 6.66 0.95
C ILE A 128 2.42 7.78 1.63
N ASP A 129 3.70 7.54 1.90
CA ASP A 129 4.56 8.43 2.66
C ASP A 129 5.50 9.21 1.75
N GLU A 130 5.81 10.46 2.12
CA GLU A 130 6.70 11.34 1.36
C GLU A 130 6.25 11.53 -0.10
N ILE A 131 4.95 11.72 -0.31
CA ILE A 131 4.35 11.82 -1.65
C ILE A 131 4.91 12.99 -2.48
N ASP A 132 5.39 14.03 -1.83
CA ASP A 132 6.04 15.19 -2.46
C ASP A 132 7.39 14.86 -3.14
N ARG A 133 7.95 13.69 -2.85
CA ARG A 133 9.19 13.21 -3.47
C ARG A 133 8.99 12.39 -4.74
N ALA A 134 7.77 11.95 -5.01
CA ALA A 134 7.46 11.21 -6.22
C ALA A 134 7.42 12.16 -7.42
N ASP A 135 7.83 11.65 -8.59
CA ASP A 135 7.65 12.34 -9.87
C ASP A 135 6.17 12.35 -10.25
N ASP A 136 5.76 13.30 -11.06
CA ASP A 136 4.37 13.48 -11.51
C ASP A 136 3.86 12.30 -12.38
#